data_93d14b698b833cbaaf42f85d655d16da
#
_entry.id   93d14b698b833cbaaf42f85d655d16da
#
_cell.length_a   1.000
_cell.length_b   1.000
_cell.length_c   1.000
_cell.angle_alpha   90.00
_cell.angle_beta   90.00
_cell.angle_gamma   90.00
#
_symmetry.space_group_name_H-M   'P 1'
#
loop_
_entity.id
_entity.type
_entity.pdbx_description
1 polymer ?
#
loop_
_entity_poly.entity_id
_entity_poly.type
_entity_poly.pdbx_seq_one_letter_code
_entity_poly.pdbx_strand_id
1 'polypeptide(L)'
;MNPTVIQIIGTVFFCFAIIHTFVAPKIADFGHHYKSNSWQNKLFHYLGEVECAFAIWSLFFFLFLGIHSGFFSVVDYFDKTNFTEPAFVFVIMFMASTKPVIRLTEIAIINLSKILPFGKKLSFYLTLLIVGPLLGSLITEPAAMTVCALILLEKFYEQQMSTKFKYATLGLLFVNISIGGTLTHFAAPPVVMVASKWGWDSLYMLTHFGYKAALAIIFSTVSYAIIFRQELVGNVSLAKPKESGKEPKWWLIVSHIIFILAVVLSSHHMSFFLAVFFLFLVFVIITHEYQ
;
A
#
# COMPACT_ATOMS: atom_id res chain seq x y z
N MET A 1 -24.35 24.96 10.07
CA MET A 1 -23.29 25.93 9.68
C MET A 1 -23.29 26.02 8.17
N ASN A 2 -23.39 27.22 7.61
CA ASN A 2 -23.25 27.38 6.17
C ASN A 2 -21.77 27.20 5.81
N PRO A 3 -21.43 26.40 4.75
CA PRO A 3 -20.06 26.20 4.35
C PRO A 3 -19.44 27.51 3.88
N THR A 4 -18.17 27.73 4.21
CA THR A 4 -17.40 28.86 3.68
C THR A 4 -17.12 28.68 2.19
N VAL A 5 -16.88 29.79 1.46
CA VAL A 5 -16.51 29.75 0.02
C VAL A 5 -15.31 28.83 -0.20
N ILE A 6 -14.32 28.84 0.70
CA ILE A 6 -13.11 27.98 0.62
C ILE A 6 -13.49 26.50 0.72
N GLN A 7 -14.41 26.14 1.61
CA GLN A 7 -14.86 24.76 1.78
C GLN A 7 -15.62 24.26 0.55
N ILE A 8 -16.49 25.10 -0.04
CA ILE A 8 -17.22 24.75 -1.26
C ILE A 8 -16.24 24.52 -2.42
N ILE A 9 -15.28 25.41 -2.61
CA ILE A 9 -14.32 25.31 -3.71
C ILE A 9 -13.38 24.14 -3.49
N GLY A 10 -12.90 23.92 -2.27
CA GLY A 10 -12.14 22.72 -1.93
C GLY A 10 -12.87 21.42 -2.27
N THR A 11 -14.18 21.37 -1.97
CA THR A 11 -15.03 20.24 -2.33
C THR A 11 -15.14 20.08 -3.85
N VAL A 12 -15.27 21.16 -4.60
CA VAL A 12 -15.33 21.11 -6.08
C VAL A 12 -14.02 20.56 -6.66
N PHE A 13 -12.87 21.06 -6.22
CA PHE A 13 -11.57 20.52 -6.67
C PHE A 13 -11.35 19.07 -6.27
N PHE A 14 -11.82 18.67 -5.09
CA PHE A 14 -11.81 17.28 -4.66
C PHE A 14 -12.67 16.38 -5.57
N CYS A 15 -13.87 16.84 -5.95
CA CYS A 15 -14.71 16.13 -6.93
C CYS A 15 -14.01 16.00 -8.29
N PHE A 16 -13.33 17.06 -8.75
CA PHE A 16 -12.55 16.98 -9.99
C PHE A 16 -11.37 15.98 -9.86
N ALA A 17 -10.70 15.90 -8.71
CA ALA A 17 -9.68 14.90 -8.48
C ALA A 17 -10.26 13.48 -8.59
N ILE A 18 -11.41 13.21 -7.97
CA ILE A 18 -12.10 11.93 -8.09
C ILE A 18 -12.46 11.61 -9.55
N ILE A 19 -13.06 12.54 -10.26
CA ILE A 19 -13.40 12.35 -11.68
C ILE A 19 -12.14 12.06 -12.51
N HIS A 20 -11.05 12.77 -12.23
CA HIS A 20 -9.76 12.56 -12.88
C HIS A 20 -9.25 11.13 -12.69
N THR A 21 -9.36 10.54 -11.48
CA THR A 21 -8.91 9.17 -11.22
C THR A 21 -9.64 8.14 -12.10
N PHE A 22 -10.93 8.35 -12.40
CA PHE A 22 -11.67 7.46 -13.30
C PHE A 22 -11.27 7.64 -14.78
N VAL A 23 -10.77 8.81 -15.16
CA VAL A 23 -10.33 9.11 -16.52
C VAL A 23 -8.83 8.85 -16.72
N ALA A 24 -8.07 8.75 -15.65
CA ALA A 24 -6.61 8.57 -15.63
C ALA A 24 -6.11 7.47 -16.61
N PRO A 25 -6.70 6.26 -16.67
CA PRO A 25 -6.26 5.24 -17.62
C PRO A 25 -6.38 5.69 -19.08
N LYS A 26 -7.45 6.41 -19.45
CA LYS A 26 -7.63 6.94 -20.81
C LYS A 26 -6.63 8.05 -21.13
N ILE A 27 -6.25 8.84 -20.14
CA ILE A 27 -5.21 9.88 -20.28
C ILE A 27 -3.84 9.22 -20.51
N ALA A 28 -3.51 8.17 -19.77
CA ALA A 28 -2.29 7.39 -19.96
C ALA A 28 -2.24 6.76 -21.36
N ASP A 29 -3.34 6.14 -21.82
CA ASP A 29 -3.46 5.57 -23.15
C ASP A 29 -3.27 6.61 -24.26
N PHE A 30 -3.76 7.83 -24.06
CA PHE A 30 -3.52 8.92 -25.00
C PHE A 30 -2.01 9.25 -25.12
N GLY A 31 -1.26 9.08 -24.06
CA GLY A 31 0.20 9.24 -24.05
C GLY A 31 0.90 8.32 -25.06
N HIS A 32 0.37 7.11 -25.31
CA HIS A 32 0.94 6.16 -26.26
C HIS A 32 0.90 6.63 -27.73
N HIS A 33 0.11 7.66 -28.08
CA HIS A 33 0.11 8.26 -29.40
C HIS A 33 1.37 9.11 -29.70
N TYR A 34 2.15 9.44 -28.67
CA TYR A 34 3.40 10.19 -28.81
C TYR A 34 4.61 9.27 -28.82
N LYS A 35 5.72 9.74 -29.43
CA LYS A 35 6.97 8.98 -29.43
C LYS A 35 7.38 8.61 -28.01
N SER A 36 7.75 7.35 -27.83
CA SER A 36 8.31 6.86 -26.57
C SER A 36 9.45 7.78 -26.11
N ASN A 37 9.41 8.21 -24.85
CA ASN A 37 10.37 9.14 -24.23
C ASN A 37 10.25 10.63 -24.65
N SER A 38 9.23 11.05 -25.40
CA SER A 38 8.93 12.48 -25.60
C SER A 38 8.37 13.11 -24.32
N TRP A 39 8.51 14.45 -24.19
CA TRP A 39 7.97 15.15 -23.03
C TRP A 39 6.44 15.02 -22.95
N GLN A 40 5.73 14.96 -24.09
CA GLN A 40 4.29 14.75 -24.14
C GLN A 40 3.92 13.36 -23.61
N ASN A 41 4.62 12.30 -24.03
CA ASN A 41 4.41 10.95 -23.52
C ASN A 41 4.57 10.91 -22.00
N LYS A 42 5.65 11.50 -21.48
CA LYS A 42 5.89 11.60 -20.03
C LYS A 42 4.79 12.38 -19.31
N LEU A 43 4.36 13.51 -19.88
CA LEU A 43 3.31 14.33 -19.27
C LEU A 43 1.98 13.57 -19.18
N PHE A 44 1.55 12.90 -20.26
CA PHE A 44 0.31 12.11 -20.23
C PHE A 44 0.42 10.89 -19.31
N HIS A 45 1.59 10.27 -19.18
CA HIS A 45 1.83 9.27 -18.16
C HIS A 45 1.65 9.83 -16.75
N TYR A 46 2.26 10.98 -16.44
CA TYR A 46 2.06 11.63 -15.15
C TYR A 46 0.61 12.02 -14.88
N LEU A 47 -0.08 12.60 -15.87
CA LEU A 47 -1.49 12.93 -15.75
C LEU A 47 -2.38 11.69 -15.65
N GLY A 48 -1.93 10.55 -16.14
CA GLY A 48 -2.61 9.26 -16.04
C GLY A 48 -2.34 8.49 -14.75
N GLU A 49 -1.46 8.99 -13.87
CA GLU A 49 -1.22 8.41 -12.54
C GLU A 49 -2.29 8.87 -11.56
N VAL A 50 -2.93 7.93 -10.88
CA VAL A 50 -4.02 8.22 -9.93
C VAL A 50 -3.52 9.08 -8.78
N GLU A 51 -2.30 8.82 -8.30
CA GLU A 51 -1.65 9.56 -7.23
C GLU A 51 -1.41 11.03 -7.61
N CYS A 52 -1.08 11.29 -8.88
CA CYS A 52 -0.86 12.64 -9.38
C CYS A 52 -2.16 13.44 -9.48
N ALA A 53 -3.31 12.80 -9.68
CA ALA A 53 -4.59 13.49 -9.82
C ALA A 53 -4.89 14.39 -8.62
N PHE A 54 -4.77 13.88 -7.41
CA PHE A 54 -5.04 14.68 -6.20
C PHE A 54 -4.02 15.82 -6.03
N ALA A 55 -2.74 15.57 -6.33
CA ALA A 55 -1.71 16.61 -6.25
C ALA A 55 -1.98 17.76 -7.23
N ILE A 56 -2.37 17.45 -8.47
CA ILE A 56 -2.67 18.43 -9.52
C ILE A 56 -3.87 19.30 -9.10
N TRP A 57 -4.97 18.70 -8.66
CA TRP A 57 -6.15 19.46 -8.26
C TRP A 57 -5.95 20.21 -6.96
N SER A 58 -5.12 19.74 -6.05
CA SER A 58 -4.66 20.48 -4.87
C SER A 58 -3.87 21.72 -5.27
N LEU A 59 -2.98 21.62 -6.27
CA LEU A 59 -2.25 22.78 -6.80
C LEU A 59 -3.20 23.84 -7.35
N PHE A 60 -4.22 23.45 -8.12
CA PHE A 60 -5.23 24.38 -8.62
C PHE A 60 -6.04 25.01 -7.48
N PHE A 61 -6.37 24.25 -6.44
CA PHE A 61 -7.02 24.79 -5.25
C PHE A 61 -6.15 25.85 -4.56
N PHE A 62 -4.86 25.61 -4.37
CA PHE A 62 -3.97 26.57 -3.75
C PHE A 62 -3.72 27.80 -4.63
N LEU A 63 -3.62 27.63 -5.93
CA LEU A 63 -3.56 28.76 -6.87
C LEU A 63 -4.83 29.62 -6.78
N PHE A 64 -6.00 29.00 -6.75
CA PHE A 64 -7.26 29.72 -6.56
C PHE A 64 -7.27 30.46 -5.21
N LEU A 65 -6.91 29.79 -4.11
CA LEU A 65 -6.85 30.41 -2.79
C LEU A 65 -5.90 31.60 -2.76
N GLY A 66 -4.72 31.49 -3.40
CA GLY A 66 -3.75 32.57 -3.50
C GLY A 66 -4.25 33.77 -4.30
N ILE A 67 -4.97 33.55 -5.40
CA ILE A 67 -5.57 34.62 -6.22
C ILE A 67 -6.74 35.26 -5.49
N HIS A 68 -7.59 34.49 -4.85
CA HIS A 68 -8.81 34.99 -4.20
C HIS A 68 -8.53 35.69 -2.86
N SER A 69 -7.66 35.14 -2.03
CA SER A 69 -7.46 35.56 -0.64
C SER A 69 -6.01 36.04 -0.34
N GLY A 70 -5.13 35.95 -1.33
CA GLY A 70 -3.72 36.35 -1.21
C GLY A 70 -2.81 35.22 -0.73
N PHE A 71 -1.50 35.39 -0.98
CA PHE A 71 -0.48 34.38 -0.66
C PHE A 71 -0.43 34.02 0.82
N PHE A 72 -0.57 35.00 1.71
CA PHE A 72 -0.57 34.73 3.16
C PHE A 72 -1.71 33.83 3.63
N SER A 73 -2.84 33.85 2.94
CA SER A 73 -3.96 32.94 3.24
C SER A 73 -3.65 31.49 2.88
N VAL A 74 -2.81 31.26 1.86
CA VAL A 74 -2.30 29.92 1.53
C VAL A 74 -1.37 29.43 2.63
N VAL A 75 -0.44 30.28 3.08
CA VAL A 75 0.47 29.94 4.19
C VAL A 75 -0.31 29.63 5.48
N ASP A 76 -1.27 30.48 5.83
CA ASP A 76 -2.12 30.28 7.01
C ASP A 76 -2.94 29.00 6.94
N TYR A 77 -3.40 28.61 5.73
CA TYR A 77 -4.08 27.35 5.50
C TYR A 77 -3.16 26.15 5.79
N PHE A 78 -1.91 26.20 5.29
CA PHE A 78 -0.93 25.15 5.56
C PHE A 78 -0.56 25.08 7.04
N ASP A 79 -0.33 26.22 7.70
CA ASP A 79 0.05 26.28 9.12
C ASP A 79 -1.06 25.73 10.04
N LYS A 80 -2.33 25.91 9.64
CA LYS A 80 -3.50 25.39 10.39
C LYS A 80 -3.85 23.95 10.07
N THR A 81 -3.30 23.40 8.98
CA THR A 81 -3.60 22.02 8.57
C THR A 81 -2.70 21.04 9.31
N ASN A 82 -3.30 20.03 9.92
CA ASN A 82 -2.53 18.96 10.56
C ASN A 82 -2.01 17.97 9.52
N PHE A 83 -0.70 17.94 9.32
CA PHE A 83 -0.01 17.03 8.41
C PHE A 83 0.57 15.79 9.12
N THR A 84 0.27 15.56 10.39
CA THR A 84 0.85 14.45 11.16
C THR A 84 0.53 13.10 10.51
N GLU A 85 -0.75 12.85 10.19
CA GLU A 85 -1.16 11.59 9.58
C GLU A 85 -0.60 11.40 8.15
N PRO A 86 -0.71 12.37 7.22
CA PRO A 86 -0.09 12.23 5.90
C PRO A 86 1.43 12.00 5.95
N ALA A 87 2.13 12.72 6.83
CA ALA A 87 3.57 12.55 7.01
C ALA A 87 3.90 11.16 7.58
N PHE A 88 3.13 10.68 8.56
CA PHE A 88 3.29 9.36 9.13
C PHE A 88 3.08 8.25 8.07
N VAL A 89 2.01 8.34 7.27
CA VAL A 89 1.74 7.38 6.19
C VAL A 89 2.87 7.38 5.18
N PHE A 90 3.35 8.56 4.75
CA PHE A 90 4.49 8.67 3.84
C PHE A 90 5.73 7.96 4.39
N VAL A 91 6.08 8.21 5.66
CA VAL A 91 7.24 7.59 6.32
C VAL A 91 7.08 6.07 6.37
N ILE A 92 5.95 5.56 6.83
CA ILE A 92 5.70 4.11 6.92
C ILE A 92 5.72 3.46 5.55
N MET A 93 5.08 4.05 4.53
CA MET A 93 5.09 3.51 3.16
C MET A 93 6.52 3.41 2.61
N PHE A 94 7.33 4.46 2.82
CA PHE A 94 8.73 4.45 2.38
C PHE A 94 9.54 3.36 3.07
N MET A 95 9.43 3.25 4.39
CA MET A 95 10.19 2.26 5.17
C MET A 95 9.74 0.82 4.87
N ALA A 96 8.45 0.59 4.75
CA ALA A 96 7.86 -0.73 4.50
C ALA A 96 8.15 -1.25 3.08
N SER A 97 8.38 -0.37 2.09
CA SER A 97 8.72 -0.75 0.72
C SER A 97 10.20 -1.13 0.53
N THR A 98 11.00 -1.12 1.60
CA THR A 98 12.41 -1.50 1.52
C THR A 98 12.59 -3.01 1.39
N LYS A 99 13.63 -3.42 0.66
CA LYS A 99 13.93 -4.84 0.39
C LYS A 99 14.02 -5.73 1.64
N PRO A 100 14.63 -5.31 2.77
CA PRO A 100 14.65 -6.11 3.99
C PRO A 100 13.26 -6.44 4.56
N VAL A 101 12.32 -5.48 4.49
CA VAL A 101 10.94 -5.67 4.99
C VAL A 101 10.14 -6.57 4.06
N ILE A 102 10.26 -6.37 2.75
CA ILE A 102 9.68 -7.23 1.72
C ILE A 102 10.16 -8.67 1.92
N ARG A 103 11.47 -8.86 2.13
CA ARG A 103 12.07 -10.17 2.34
C ARG A 103 11.56 -10.86 3.60
N LEU A 104 11.36 -10.13 4.69
CA LEU A 104 10.73 -10.68 5.89
C LEU A 104 9.34 -11.23 5.63
N THR A 105 8.52 -10.49 4.87
CA THR A 105 7.17 -10.91 4.48
C THR A 105 7.19 -12.19 3.65
N GLU A 106 8.08 -12.30 2.68
CA GLU A 106 8.26 -13.53 1.89
C GLU A 106 8.66 -14.72 2.76
N ILE A 107 9.64 -14.53 3.64
CA ILE A 107 10.09 -15.58 4.58
C ILE A 107 8.94 -16.04 5.47
N ALA A 108 8.15 -15.11 5.98
CA ALA A 108 6.98 -15.41 6.80
C ALA A 108 5.96 -16.27 6.02
N ILE A 109 5.60 -15.86 4.80
CA ILE A 109 4.66 -16.61 3.93
C ILE A 109 5.19 -18.00 3.63
N ILE A 110 6.45 -18.14 3.22
CA ILE A 110 7.05 -19.42 2.88
C ILE A 110 7.10 -20.37 4.11
N ASN A 111 7.49 -19.87 5.26
CA ASN A 111 7.61 -20.71 6.46
C ASN A 111 6.24 -21.12 7.01
N LEU A 112 5.28 -20.20 7.06
CA LEU A 112 3.92 -20.50 7.49
C LEU A 112 3.22 -21.48 6.54
N SER A 113 3.49 -21.42 5.23
CA SER A 113 2.92 -22.36 4.27
C SER A 113 3.37 -23.82 4.50
N LYS A 114 4.53 -24.03 5.14
CA LYS A 114 5.02 -25.37 5.46
C LYS A 114 4.33 -26.01 6.68
N ILE A 115 3.68 -25.21 7.52
CA ILE A 115 3.00 -25.66 8.74
C ILE A 115 1.61 -26.22 8.40
N LEU A 116 0.98 -25.76 7.34
CA LEU A 116 -0.36 -26.21 6.96
C LEU A 116 -0.34 -27.67 6.46
N PRO A 117 -1.26 -28.53 6.94
CA PRO A 117 -1.29 -29.97 6.65
C PRO A 117 -1.90 -30.32 5.28
N PHE A 118 -1.88 -29.41 4.33
CA PHE A 118 -2.43 -29.61 2.99
C PHE A 118 -1.32 -29.85 1.96
N GLY A 119 -1.71 -30.13 0.71
CA GLY A 119 -0.73 -30.20 -0.40
C GLY A 119 0.02 -28.88 -0.57
N LYS A 120 1.32 -28.95 -0.93
CA LYS A 120 2.22 -27.78 -0.95
C LYS A 120 1.66 -26.58 -1.71
N LYS A 121 1.02 -26.80 -2.85
CA LYS A 121 0.43 -25.75 -3.69
C LYS A 121 -0.76 -25.08 -2.98
N LEU A 122 -1.66 -25.86 -2.40
CA LEU A 122 -2.81 -25.35 -1.65
C LEU A 122 -2.39 -24.61 -0.39
N SER A 123 -1.48 -25.20 0.40
CA SER A 123 -0.95 -24.55 1.62
C SER A 123 -0.33 -23.19 1.31
N PHE A 124 0.46 -23.11 0.24
CA PHE A 124 1.09 -21.87 -0.18
C PHE A 124 0.07 -20.83 -0.65
N TYR A 125 -0.94 -21.25 -1.44
CA TYR A 125 -2.02 -20.38 -1.88
C TYR A 125 -2.82 -19.78 -0.72
N LEU A 126 -3.21 -20.64 0.23
CA LEU A 126 -3.94 -20.20 1.43
C LEU A 126 -3.10 -19.22 2.27
N THR A 127 -1.84 -19.56 2.52
CA THR A 127 -0.97 -18.70 3.32
C THR A 127 -0.73 -17.35 2.63
N LEU A 128 -0.46 -17.34 1.33
CA LEU A 128 -0.21 -16.13 0.57
C LEU A 128 -1.41 -15.17 0.62
N LEU A 129 -2.62 -15.69 0.41
CA LEU A 129 -3.85 -14.88 0.32
C LEU A 129 -4.55 -14.63 1.65
N ILE A 130 -4.09 -15.25 2.75
CA ILE A 130 -4.56 -14.95 4.11
C ILE A 130 -3.51 -14.13 4.85
N VAL A 131 -2.29 -14.66 4.97
CA VAL A 131 -1.24 -14.02 5.79
C VAL A 131 -0.67 -12.80 5.09
N GLY A 132 -0.49 -12.81 3.77
CA GLY A 132 -0.01 -11.66 3.01
C GLY A 132 -0.87 -10.40 3.25
N PRO A 133 -2.20 -10.45 3.00
CA PRO A 133 -3.11 -9.37 3.33
C PRO A 133 -3.10 -8.93 4.80
N LEU A 134 -3.06 -9.86 5.74
CA LEU A 134 -2.99 -9.54 7.17
C LEU A 134 -1.68 -8.84 7.55
N LEU A 135 -0.55 -9.26 6.95
CA LEU A 135 0.73 -8.57 7.12
C LEU A 135 0.71 -7.17 6.49
N GLY A 136 -0.16 -6.92 5.50
CA GLY A 136 -0.40 -5.59 4.94
C GLY A 136 -0.77 -4.54 5.96
N SER A 137 -1.42 -4.95 7.06
CA SER A 137 -1.71 -4.05 8.18
C SER A 137 -0.47 -3.58 8.96
N LEU A 138 0.64 -4.25 8.80
CA LEU A 138 1.92 -3.91 9.47
C LEU A 138 2.89 -3.21 8.51
N ILE A 139 2.86 -3.58 7.22
CA ILE A 139 3.80 -3.08 6.20
C ILE A 139 3.15 -2.11 5.20
N THR A 140 1.87 -1.81 5.35
CA THR A 140 1.00 -1.03 4.46
C THR A 140 0.37 -1.82 3.31
N GLU A 141 -0.80 -1.37 2.89
CA GLU A 141 -1.59 -1.96 1.79
C GLU A 141 -0.80 -2.03 0.46
N PRO A 142 -0.16 -0.94 -0.04
CA PRO A 142 0.57 -0.99 -1.30
C PRO A 142 1.78 -1.94 -1.28
N ALA A 143 2.51 -2.00 -0.15
CA ALA A 143 3.65 -2.90 -0.03
C ALA A 143 3.22 -4.37 -0.04
N ALA A 144 2.17 -4.72 0.72
CA ALA A 144 1.61 -6.07 0.74
C ALA A 144 1.06 -6.48 -0.63
N MET A 145 0.37 -5.55 -1.33
CA MET A 145 -0.13 -5.78 -2.69
C MET A 145 1.01 -6.15 -3.64
N THR A 146 2.07 -5.36 -3.66
CA THR A 146 3.23 -5.60 -4.53
C THR A 146 3.88 -6.94 -4.25
N VAL A 147 4.17 -7.25 -2.99
CA VAL A 147 4.79 -8.52 -2.60
C VAL A 147 3.92 -9.71 -2.99
N CYS A 148 2.64 -9.69 -2.62
CA CYS A 148 1.73 -10.79 -2.91
C CYS A 148 1.50 -10.96 -4.42
N ALA A 149 1.39 -9.86 -5.19
CA ALA A 149 1.21 -9.91 -6.62
C ALA A 149 2.42 -10.51 -7.34
N LEU A 150 3.65 -10.11 -6.95
CA LEU A 150 4.88 -10.68 -7.49
C LEU A 150 5.03 -12.17 -7.19
N ILE A 151 4.71 -12.58 -5.96
CA ILE A 151 4.73 -13.99 -5.57
C ILE A 151 3.66 -14.79 -6.35
N LEU A 152 2.45 -14.24 -6.53
CA LEU A 152 1.41 -14.86 -7.36
C LEU A 152 1.85 -15.01 -8.81
N LEU A 153 2.46 -13.96 -9.39
CA LEU A 153 2.98 -13.98 -10.75
C LEU A 153 3.96 -15.15 -10.91
N GLU A 154 4.99 -15.19 -10.10
CA GLU A 154 6.06 -16.19 -10.19
C GLU A 154 5.58 -17.62 -9.88
N LYS A 155 4.79 -17.80 -8.83
CA LYS A 155 4.45 -19.14 -8.33
C LYS A 155 3.21 -19.75 -8.97
N PHE A 156 2.31 -18.94 -9.53
CA PHE A 156 1.06 -19.42 -10.10
C PHE A 156 0.84 -18.96 -11.54
N TYR A 157 1.06 -17.67 -11.86
CA TYR A 157 0.64 -17.13 -13.17
C TYR A 157 1.58 -17.51 -14.31
N GLU A 158 2.87 -17.73 -14.03
CA GLU A 158 3.82 -18.29 -14.99
C GLU A 158 3.58 -19.78 -15.26
N GLN A 159 2.78 -20.43 -14.42
CA GLN A 159 2.35 -21.82 -14.65
C GLN A 159 1.12 -21.87 -15.57
N GLN A 160 0.83 -23.06 -16.12
CA GLN A 160 -0.36 -23.30 -16.95
C GLN A 160 -1.64 -23.32 -16.08
N MET A 161 -2.05 -22.17 -15.58
CA MET A 161 -3.28 -21.97 -14.83
C MET A 161 -4.35 -21.38 -15.75
N SER A 162 -5.63 -21.71 -15.48
CA SER A 162 -6.73 -21.16 -16.28
C SER A 162 -6.82 -19.63 -16.15
N THR A 163 -7.28 -18.98 -17.20
CA THR A 163 -7.54 -17.53 -17.20
C THR A 163 -8.53 -17.14 -16.10
N LYS A 164 -9.55 -18.00 -15.87
CA LYS A 164 -10.54 -17.78 -14.80
C LYS A 164 -9.88 -17.78 -13.42
N PHE A 165 -8.99 -18.73 -13.14
CA PHE A 165 -8.24 -18.78 -11.89
C PHE A 165 -7.40 -17.50 -11.70
N LYS A 166 -6.65 -17.10 -12.73
CA LYS A 166 -5.77 -15.93 -12.66
C LYS A 166 -6.55 -14.65 -12.32
N TYR A 167 -7.63 -14.35 -13.05
CA TYR A 167 -8.43 -13.15 -12.77
C TYR A 167 -9.18 -13.22 -11.44
N ALA A 168 -9.74 -14.38 -11.10
CA ALA A 168 -10.43 -14.57 -9.84
C ALA A 168 -9.48 -14.40 -8.64
N THR A 169 -8.28 -14.97 -8.72
CA THR A 169 -7.26 -14.83 -7.66
C THR A 169 -6.75 -13.40 -7.56
N LEU A 170 -6.57 -12.69 -8.69
CA LEU A 170 -6.20 -11.28 -8.67
C LEU A 170 -7.28 -10.43 -7.98
N GLY A 171 -8.55 -10.62 -8.35
CA GLY A 171 -9.66 -9.94 -7.69
C GLY A 171 -9.73 -10.25 -6.19
N LEU A 172 -9.53 -11.51 -5.81
CA LEU A 172 -9.45 -11.92 -4.40
C LEU A 172 -8.29 -11.23 -3.66
N LEU A 173 -7.12 -11.13 -4.30
CA LEU A 173 -5.97 -10.43 -3.72
C LEU A 173 -6.31 -8.98 -3.43
N PHE A 174 -6.89 -8.24 -4.38
CA PHE A 174 -7.30 -6.85 -4.19
C PHE A 174 -8.24 -6.69 -3.00
N VAL A 175 -9.29 -7.51 -2.95
CA VAL A 175 -10.29 -7.47 -1.86
C VAL A 175 -9.64 -7.79 -0.51
N ASN A 176 -8.85 -8.86 -0.45
CA ASN A 176 -8.23 -9.29 0.81
C ASN A 176 -7.20 -8.29 1.32
N ILE A 177 -6.41 -7.66 0.46
CA ILE A 177 -5.44 -6.62 0.85
C ILE A 177 -6.17 -5.40 1.42
N SER A 178 -7.22 -4.92 0.75
CA SER A 178 -8.00 -3.77 1.23
C SER A 178 -8.70 -4.07 2.56
N ILE A 179 -9.25 -5.28 2.73
CA ILE A 179 -9.83 -5.70 4.00
C ILE A 179 -8.74 -5.84 5.06
N GLY A 180 -7.58 -6.41 4.72
CA GLY A 180 -6.45 -6.60 5.63
C GLY A 180 -5.91 -5.28 6.18
N GLY A 181 -5.89 -4.22 5.38
CA GLY A 181 -5.50 -2.88 5.81
C GLY A 181 -6.31 -2.29 6.95
N THR A 182 -7.48 -2.86 7.27
CA THR A 182 -8.33 -2.37 8.39
C THR A 182 -7.92 -2.88 9.77
N LEU A 183 -6.90 -3.71 9.91
CA LEU A 183 -6.44 -4.21 11.22
C LEU A 183 -5.73 -3.12 12.05
N THR A 184 -5.13 -2.14 11.41
CA THR A 184 -4.47 -1.01 12.06
C THR A 184 -5.02 0.31 11.54
N HIS A 185 -4.83 1.38 12.30
CA HIS A 185 -5.34 2.71 11.93
C HIS A 185 -4.52 3.39 10.83
N PHE A 186 -3.37 2.86 10.44
CA PHE A 186 -2.41 3.52 9.55
C PHE A 186 -2.11 2.75 8.24
N ALA A 187 -2.52 1.49 8.11
CA ALA A 187 -2.07 0.66 7.00
C ALA A 187 -2.73 1.01 5.66
N ALA A 188 -3.99 1.45 5.69
CA ALA A 188 -4.74 1.80 4.51
C ALA A 188 -5.13 3.30 4.51
N PRO A 189 -4.87 4.06 3.44
CA PRO A 189 -5.19 5.49 3.39
C PRO A 189 -6.63 5.85 3.75
N PRO A 190 -7.67 5.12 3.30
CA PRO A 190 -9.05 5.42 3.71
C PRO A 190 -9.29 5.25 5.21
N VAL A 191 -8.61 4.29 5.84
CA VAL A 191 -8.71 4.07 7.29
C VAL A 191 -8.08 5.23 8.06
N VAL A 192 -6.90 5.69 7.63
CA VAL A 192 -6.22 6.85 8.25
C VAL A 192 -7.13 8.06 8.31
N MET A 193 -7.83 8.37 7.21
CA MET A 193 -8.72 9.53 7.13
C MET A 193 -9.86 9.49 8.15
N VAL A 194 -10.47 8.33 8.36
CA VAL A 194 -11.60 8.18 9.29
C VAL A 194 -11.14 7.91 10.72
N ALA A 195 -10.08 7.15 10.91
CA ALA A 195 -9.53 6.82 12.22
C ALA A 195 -9.09 8.07 12.98
N SER A 196 -8.38 8.98 12.31
CA SER A 196 -7.99 10.28 12.86
C SER A 196 -9.21 11.10 13.31
N LYS A 197 -10.25 11.16 12.46
CA LYS A 197 -11.48 11.94 12.76
C LYS A 197 -12.23 11.42 13.99
N TRP A 198 -12.24 10.11 14.21
CA TRP A 198 -12.99 9.46 15.28
C TRP A 198 -12.12 9.01 16.47
N GLY A 199 -10.82 9.30 16.42
CA GLY A 199 -9.87 8.94 17.48
C GLY A 199 -9.67 7.42 17.61
N TRP A 200 -9.77 6.68 16.50
CA TRP A 200 -9.54 5.24 16.48
C TRP A 200 -8.05 4.93 16.47
N ASP A 201 -7.58 4.24 17.48
CA ASP A 201 -6.22 3.72 17.55
C ASP A 201 -6.10 2.29 16.98
N SER A 202 -4.89 1.75 16.91
CA SER A 202 -4.67 0.38 16.41
C SER A 202 -5.36 -0.69 17.27
N LEU A 203 -5.49 -0.48 18.59
CA LEU A 203 -6.16 -1.44 19.46
C LEU A 203 -7.67 -1.45 19.17
N TYR A 204 -8.26 -0.27 19.01
CA TYR A 204 -9.65 -0.14 18.61
C TYR A 204 -9.90 -0.81 17.26
N MET A 205 -9.07 -0.54 16.25
CA MET A 205 -9.18 -1.15 14.93
C MET A 205 -9.10 -2.67 15.01
N LEU A 206 -8.11 -3.21 15.71
CA LEU A 206 -7.93 -4.65 15.86
C LEU A 206 -9.13 -5.32 16.53
N THR A 207 -9.66 -4.74 17.60
CA THR A 207 -10.74 -5.32 18.39
C THR A 207 -12.12 -5.15 17.77
N HIS A 208 -12.36 -4.13 16.95
CA HIS A 208 -13.68 -3.85 16.34
C HIS A 208 -13.78 -4.30 14.88
N PHE A 209 -12.71 -4.17 14.12
CA PHE A 209 -12.67 -4.48 12.68
C PHE A 209 -11.74 -5.65 12.37
N GLY A 210 -10.59 -5.76 13.04
CA GLY A 210 -9.51 -6.68 12.67
C GLY A 210 -9.92 -8.14 12.67
N TYR A 211 -10.63 -8.63 13.69
CA TYR A 211 -11.11 -10.01 13.72
C TYR A 211 -12.13 -10.30 12.62
N LYS A 212 -13.00 -9.33 12.29
CA LYS A 212 -13.98 -9.46 11.21
C LYS A 212 -13.26 -9.50 9.86
N ALA A 213 -12.26 -8.65 9.67
CA ALA A 213 -11.41 -8.64 8.50
C ALA A 213 -10.68 -9.98 8.32
N ALA A 214 -10.07 -10.51 9.38
CA ALA A 214 -9.40 -11.80 9.36
C ALA A 214 -10.37 -12.94 8.98
N LEU A 215 -11.56 -12.98 9.57
CA LEU A 215 -12.59 -13.97 9.23
C LEU A 215 -13.06 -13.84 7.79
N ALA A 216 -13.27 -12.63 7.28
CA ALA A 216 -13.67 -12.38 5.90
C ALA A 216 -12.59 -12.84 4.91
N ILE A 217 -11.31 -12.54 5.18
CA ILE A 217 -10.16 -12.97 4.38
C ILE A 217 -10.04 -14.50 4.37
N ILE A 218 -10.17 -15.14 5.52
CA ILE A 218 -10.12 -16.61 5.61
C ILE A 218 -11.29 -17.22 4.81
N PHE A 219 -12.50 -16.73 5.04
CA PHE A 219 -13.69 -17.23 4.36
C PHE A 219 -13.61 -17.08 2.84
N SER A 220 -13.26 -15.90 2.34
CA SER A 220 -13.11 -15.63 0.91
C SER A 220 -12.01 -16.51 0.30
N THR A 221 -10.85 -16.60 0.93
CA THR A 221 -9.73 -17.40 0.41
C THR A 221 -10.04 -18.88 0.39
N VAL A 222 -10.65 -19.41 1.45
CA VAL A 222 -11.05 -20.83 1.50
C VAL A 222 -12.13 -21.13 0.45
N SER A 223 -13.11 -20.24 0.27
CA SER A 223 -14.16 -20.40 -0.75
C SER A 223 -13.55 -20.49 -2.16
N TYR A 224 -12.60 -19.59 -2.49
CA TYR A 224 -11.90 -19.65 -3.78
C TYR A 224 -11.02 -20.90 -3.91
N ALA A 225 -10.36 -21.33 -2.84
CA ALA A 225 -9.56 -22.54 -2.84
C ALA A 225 -10.44 -23.79 -3.11
N ILE A 226 -11.67 -23.83 -2.60
CA ILE A 226 -12.63 -24.91 -2.88
C ILE A 226 -13.10 -24.86 -4.34
N ILE A 227 -13.46 -23.69 -4.85
CA ILE A 227 -13.90 -23.49 -6.24
C ILE A 227 -12.82 -23.95 -7.22
N PHE A 228 -11.57 -23.56 -6.99
CA PHE A 228 -10.43 -23.85 -7.86
C PHE A 228 -9.57 -25.02 -7.36
N ARG A 229 -10.15 -25.94 -6.55
CA ARG A 229 -9.40 -27.05 -5.94
C ARG A 229 -8.60 -27.89 -6.95
N GLN A 230 -9.13 -28.08 -8.16
CA GLN A 230 -8.48 -28.89 -9.21
C GLN A 230 -7.17 -28.24 -9.70
N GLU A 231 -7.11 -26.92 -9.74
CA GLU A 231 -5.93 -26.16 -10.15
C GLU A 231 -4.89 -26.04 -9.02
N LEU A 232 -5.31 -26.25 -7.78
CA LEU A 232 -4.46 -26.18 -6.59
C LEU A 232 -3.88 -27.54 -6.16
N VAL A 233 -4.12 -28.60 -6.96
CA VAL A 233 -3.47 -29.91 -6.78
C VAL A 233 -2.05 -29.86 -7.35
N GLY A 234 -1.11 -30.56 -6.70
CA GLY A 234 0.28 -30.69 -7.15
C GLY A 234 1.28 -29.93 -6.28
N ASN A 235 2.47 -29.73 -6.81
CA ASN A 235 3.56 -29.07 -6.11
C ASN A 235 3.79 -27.67 -6.69
N VAL A 236 4.05 -26.73 -5.81
CA VAL A 236 4.63 -25.42 -6.14
C VAL A 236 6.09 -25.41 -5.77
N SER A 237 6.94 -24.87 -6.63
CA SER A 237 8.34 -24.65 -6.27
C SER A 237 8.41 -23.52 -5.26
N LEU A 238 8.80 -23.86 -4.04
CA LEU A 238 9.11 -22.88 -2.98
C LEU A 238 10.56 -22.36 -3.10
N ALA A 239 11.21 -22.61 -4.24
CA ALA A 239 12.51 -22.02 -4.51
C ALA A 239 12.40 -20.50 -4.41
N LYS A 240 13.46 -19.89 -3.89
CA LYS A 240 13.53 -18.42 -3.74
C LYS A 240 13.32 -17.77 -5.09
N PRO A 241 12.65 -16.59 -5.12
CA PRO A 241 12.58 -15.77 -6.33
C PRO A 241 13.99 -15.56 -6.90
N LYS A 242 14.11 -15.55 -8.23
CA LYS A 242 15.34 -15.14 -8.91
C LYS A 242 15.54 -13.63 -8.78
N GLU A 243 15.78 -13.13 -7.58
CA GLU A 243 16.19 -11.75 -7.44
C GLU A 243 17.66 -11.59 -7.82
N SER A 244 17.93 -10.69 -8.75
CA SER A 244 19.27 -10.21 -9.07
C SER A 244 19.73 -9.26 -7.95
N GLY A 245 20.38 -9.80 -6.92
CA GLY A 245 20.98 -9.02 -5.85
C GLY A 245 21.36 -9.87 -4.63
N LYS A 246 22.23 -9.31 -3.79
CA LYS A 246 22.60 -9.94 -2.51
C LYS A 246 21.37 -9.97 -1.60
N GLU A 247 21.13 -11.11 -0.95
CA GLU A 247 20.07 -11.20 0.06
C GLU A 247 20.38 -10.29 1.26
N PRO A 248 19.37 -9.56 1.78
CA PRO A 248 19.59 -8.74 2.96
C PRO A 248 19.97 -9.63 4.16
N LYS A 249 21.01 -9.22 4.86
CA LYS A 249 21.46 -9.91 6.07
C LYS A 249 20.41 -9.79 7.18
N TRP A 250 20.30 -10.80 8.04
CA TRP A 250 19.29 -10.82 9.10
C TRP A 250 19.31 -9.58 10.00
N TRP A 251 20.50 -9.09 10.35
CA TRP A 251 20.61 -7.88 11.17
C TRP A 251 19.99 -6.63 10.51
N LEU A 252 20.03 -6.51 9.17
CA LEU A 252 19.36 -5.44 8.44
C LEU A 252 17.85 -5.52 8.58
N ILE A 253 17.29 -6.73 8.42
CA ILE A 253 15.85 -6.96 8.60
C ILE A 253 15.43 -6.53 10.01
N VAL A 254 16.16 -6.96 11.03
CA VAL A 254 15.88 -6.58 12.42
C VAL A 254 15.98 -5.08 12.63
N SER A 255 17.01 -4.44 12.08
CA SER A 255 17.17 -2.97 12.19
C SER A 255 16.00 -2.23 11.54
N HIS A 256 15.55 -2.64 10.34
CA HIS A 256 14.38 -2.02 9.68
C HIS A 256 13.11 -2.16 10.52
N ILE A 257 12.87 -3.32 11.11
CA ILE A 257 11.72 -3.54 11.99
C ILE A 257 11.80 -2.66 13.23
N ILE A 258 12.98 -2.50 13.84
CA ILE A 258 13.16 -1.60 15.00
C ILE A 258 12.82 -0.15 14.61
N PHE A 259 13.30 0.33 13.46
CA PHE A 259 12.96 1.67 12.98
C PHE A 259 11.46 1.83 12.73
N ILE A 260 10.81 0.86 12.07
CA ILE A 260 9.35 0.88 11.84
C ILE A 260 8.60 0.92 13.17
N LEU A 261 8.98 0.09 14.15
CA LEU A 261 8.36 0.09 15.47
C LEU A 261 8.53 1.44 16.17
N ALA A 262 9.71 2.05 16.09
CA ALA A 262 9.95 3.37 16.67
C ALA A 262 9.04 4.44 16.05
N VAL A 263 8.85 4.42 14.72
CA VAL A 263 7.92 5.32 14.02
C VAL A 263 6.47 5.05 14.43
N VAL A 264 6.03 3.79 14.50
CA VAL A 264 4.65 3.43 14.89
C VAL A 264 4.36 3.86 16.33
N LEU A 265 5.28 3.64 17.26
CA LEU A 265 5.13 4.04 18.67
C LEU A 265 5.11 5.56 18.84
N SER A 266 5.70 6.31 17.91
CA SER A 266 5.72 7.77 17.92
C SER A 266 4.73 8.41 16.95
N SER A 267 3.76 7.67 16.41
CA SER A 267 2.84 8.10 15.36
C SER A 267 2.12 9.43 15.62
N HIS A 268 1.84 9.76 16.88
CA HIS A 268 1.20 11.02 17.28
C HIS A 268 2.17 12.21 17.44
N HIS A 269 3.48 11.98 17.33
CA HIS A 269 4.53 12.99 17.53
C HIS A 269 5.33 13.20 16.25
N MET A 270 4.83 14.09 15.35
CA MET A 270 5.40 14.32 14.02
C MET A 270 6.91 14.59 14.04
N SER A 271 7.37 15.47 14.92
CA SER A 271 8.80 15.82 14.99
C SER A 271 9.66 14.61 15.38
N PHE A 272 9.13 13.71 16.22
CA PHE A 272 9.87 12.54 16.68
C PHE A 272 9.96 11.48 15.58
N PHE A 273 8.84 11.08 14.98
CA PHE A 273 8.90 10.06 13.93
C PHE A 273 9.63 10.54 12.67
N LEU A 274 9.61 11.85 12.35
CA LEU A 274 10.45 12.41 11.29
C LEU A 274 11.94 12.35 11.62
N ALA A 275 12.34 12.62 12.87
CA ALA A 275 13.72 12.44 13.30
C ALA A 275 14.17 10.98 13.17
N VAL A 276 13.35 10.02 13.59
CA VAL A 276 13.61 8.58 13.39
C VAL A 276 13.72 8.24 11.91
N PHE A 277 12.86 8.80 11.08
CA PHE A 277 12.91 8.61 9.62
C PHE A 277 14.20 9.13 8.99
N PHE A 278 14.65 10.32 9.38
CA PHE A 278 15.94 10.84 8.89
C PHE A 278 17.12 9.97 9.32
N LEU A 279 17.13 9.48 10.56
CA LEU A 279 18.13 8.50 11.00
C LEU A 279 18.06 7.20 10.19
N PHE A 280 16.86 6.73 9.88
CA PHE A 280 16.65 5.58 9.00
C PHE A 280 17.21 5.83 7.59
N LEU A 281 16.98 7.00 6.99
CA LEU A 281 17.55 7.34 5.68
C LEU A 281 19.08 7.29 5.69
N VAL A 282 19.71 7.85 6.72
CA VAL A 282 21.17 7.78 6.89
C VAL A 282 21.62 6.32 7.02
N PHE A 283 20.90 5.51 7.81
CA PHE A 283 21.17 4.09 7.95
C PHE A 283 21.06 3.34 6.60
N VAL A 284 20.02 3.60 5.80
CA VAL A 284 19.84 3.01 4.46
C VAL A 284 20.98 3.40 3.53
N ILE A 285 21.39 4.67 3.52
CA ILE A 285 22.50 5.15 2.68
C ILE A 285 23.81 4.44 3.04
N ILE A 286 24.12 4.31 4.34
CA ILE A 286 25.35 3.64 4.80
C ILE A 286 25.34 2.15 4.49
N THR A 287 24.17 1.52 4.51
CA THR A 287 24.03 0.07 4.34
C THR A 287 23.58 -0.34 2.94
N HIS A 288 23.52 0.59 1.96
CA HIS A 288 22.94 0.35 0.64
C HIS A 288 23.56 -0.84 -0.10
N GLU A 289 24.84 -1.15 0.12
CA GLU A 289 25.53 -2.31 -0.50
C GLU A 289 24.99 -3.67 -0.01
N TYR A 290 24.25 -3.68 1.08
CA TYR A 290 23.71 -4.88 1.72
C TYR A 290 22.19 -5.02 1.59
N GLN A 291 21.54 -4.07 0.86
CA GLN A 291 20.10 -4.00 0.70
C GLN A 291 19.63 -4.48 -0.66
#